data_e2286a84771a5990c1cc8582b3d191a4
#
_entry.id   e2286a84771a5990c1cc8582b3d191a4
#
_cell.length_a   1.000
_cell.length_b   1.000
_cell.length_c   1.000
_cell.angle_alpha   90.00
_cell.angle_beta   90.00
_cell.angle_gamma   90.00
#
_symmetry.space_group_name_H-M   'P 1'
#
loop_
_entity.id
_entity.type
_entity.pdbx_description
1 polymer ?
#
loop_
_entity_poly.entity_id
_entity_poly.type
_entity_poly.pdbx_seq_one_letter_code
_entity_poly.pdbx_strand_id
1 'polypeptide(L)'
;MRILEPFREGKLVATGKVPSVVSIEMAQECARQCVLNGLAVVAAECGGTLTQVSRIVRLGVFVACDDGFSEQPKVANGASDLLQQIFGEAGRHARAAIGTNALPLNACVEVEMMVELL
;
A
#
# COMPACT_ATOMS: atom_id res chain seq x y z
N MET A 1 10.97 -1.53 8.33
CA MET A 1 10.31 -1.10 7.07
C MET A 1 10.20 -2.28 6.12
N ARG A 2 9.15 -2.35 5.37
CA ARG A 2 8.88 -3.45 4.46
C ARG A 2 8.32 -2.95 3.14
N ILE A 3 8.73 -3.58 2.04
CA ILE A 3 8.18 -3.32 0.71
C ILE A 3 7.14 -4.40 0.42
N LEU A 4 5.98 -3.98 -0.06
CA LEU A 4 4.79 -4.82 -0.18
C LEU A 4 4.23 -4.76 -1.60
N GLU A 5 3.88 -5.92 -2.12
CA GLU A 5 3.21 -6.08 -3.41
C GLU A 5 1.76 -6.50 -3.20
N PRO A 6 0.86 -6.21 -4.15
CA PRO A 6 -0.57 -6.50 -3.98
C PRO A 6 -0.90 -7.97 -4.32
N PHE A 7 -0.26 -8.91 -3.66
CA PHE A 7 -0.56 -10.33 -3.81
C PHE A 7 -1.81 -10.73 -3.04
N ARG A 8 -2.64 -11.53 -3.69
CA ARG A 8 -3.82 -12.17 -3.11
C ARG A 8 -3.90 -13.58 -3.67
N GLU A 9 -3.90 -14.59 -2.78
CA GLU A 9 -3.95 -15.99 -3.17
C GLU A 9 -2.87 -16.38 -4.19
N GLY A 10 -1.65 -15.86 -3.98
CA GLY A 10 -0.50 -16.17 -4.81
C GLY A 10 -0.42 -15.42 -6.14
N LYS A 11 -1.34 -14.50 -6.40
CA LYS A 11 -1.38 -13.72 -7.65
C LYS A 11 -1.49 -12.24 -7.34
N LEU A 12 -0.92 -11.41 -8.21
CA LEU A 12 -1.14 -9.97 -8.14
C LEU A 12 -2.61 -9.67 -8.47
N VAL A 13 -3.22 -8.77 -7.68
CA VAL A 13 -4.63 -8.37 -7.87
C VAL A 13 -4.83 -7.74 -9.24
N ALA A 14 -3.87 -6.93 -9.68
CA ALA A 14 -3.89 -6.35 -11.03
C ALA A 14 -2.46 -6.05 -11.47
N THR A 15 -2.24 -6.07 -12.77
CA THR A 15 -0.95 -5.74 -13.40
C THR A 15 -1.14 -4.73 -14.50
N GLY A 16 -0.15 -3.88 -14.72
CA GLY A 16 -0.17 -2.88 -15.77
C GLY A 16 -0.22 -1.47 -15.24
N LYS A 17 -0.19 -0.51 -16.15
CA LYS A 17 -0.12 0.92 -15.82
C LYS A 17 -1.48 1.53 -15.55
N VAL A 18 -1.49 2.47 -14.62
CA VAL A 18 -2.65 3.29 -14.28
C VAL A 18 -2.59 4.59 -15.09
N PRO A 19 -3.64 5.07 -15.70
CA PRO A 19 -4.99 4.52 -15.73
C PRO A 19 -5.31 3.70 -16.99
N SER A 20 -4.37 3.56 -17.93
CA SER A 20 -4.67 2.97 -19.24
C SER A 20 -5.01 1.48 -19.18
N VAL A 21 -4.36 0.73 -18.29
CA VAL A 21 -4.60 -0.71 -18.14
C VAL A 21 -5.35 -1.02 -16.85
N VAL A 22 -4.99 -0.36 -15.75
CA VAL A 22 -5.60 -0.55 -14.44
C VAL A 22 -6.30 0.74 -14.04
N SER A 23 -7.58 0.66 -13.68
CA SER A 23 -8.34 1.83 -13.24
C SER A 23 -7.81 2.36 -11.91
N ILE A 24 -8.10 3.63 -11.61
CA ILE A 24 -7.74 4.23 -10.31
C ILE A 24 -8.38 3.43 -9.18
N GLU A 25 -9.64 3.02 -9.33
CA GLU A 25 -10.37 2.26 -8.32
C GLU A 25 -9.72 0.90 -8.06
N MET A 26 -9.30 0.20 -9.11
CA MET A 26 -8.59 -1.06 -8.96
C MET A 26 -7.20 -0.86 -8.35
N ALA A 27 -6.52 0.22 -8.71
CA ALA A 27 -5.23 0.58 -8.11
C ALA A 27 -5.37 0.88 -6.61
N GLN A 28 -6.46 1.53 -6.20
CA GLN A 28 -6.78 1.72 -4.77
C GLN A 28 -6.95 0.38 -4.06
N GLU A 29 -7.62 -0.58 -4.68
CA GLU A 29 -7.77 -1.93 -4.13
C GLU A 29 -6.41 -2.63 -4.01
N CYS A 30 -5.53 -2.45 -4.98
CA CYS A 30 -4.17 -2.97 -4.92
C CYS A 30 -3.37 -2.34 -3.76
N ALA A 31 -3.48 -1.03 -3.57
CA ALA A 31 -2.82 -0.35 -2.45
C ALA A 31 -3.36 -0.87 -1.10
N ARG A 32 -4.66 -1.07 -1.01
CA ARG A 32 -5.30 -1.65 0.17
C ARG A 32 -4.77 -3.06 0.45
N GLN A 33 -4.66 -3.88 -0.57
CA GLN A 33 -4.13 -5.25 -0.43
C GLN A 33 -2.68 -5.26 0.03
N CYS A 34 -1.86 -4.33 -0.45
CA CYS A 34 -0.48 -4.18 0.02
C CYS A 34 -0.44 -3.95 1.54
N VAL A 35 -1.29 -3.08 2.05
CA VAL A 35 -1.37 -2.80 3.49
C VAL A 35 -1.84 -4.03 4.27
N LEU A 36 -2.84 -4.75 3.78
CA LEU A 36 -3.29 -5.99 4.41
C LEU A 36 -2.14 -7.00 4.51
N ASN A 37 -1.35 -7.13 3.44
CA ASN A 37 -0.20 -8.02 3.43
C ASN A 37 0.87 -7.57 4.44
N GLY A 38 1.09 -6.25 4.54
CA GLY A 38 2.02 -5.68 5.51
C GLY A 38 1.58 -5.90 6.95
N LEU A 39 0.30 -5.73 7.23
CA LEU A 39 -0.25 -5.98 8.56
C LEU A 39 -0.16 -7.47 8.93
N ALA A 40 -0.32 -8.36 7.97
CA ALA A 40 -0.12 -9.79 8.20
C ALA A 40 1.33 -10.09 8.60
N VAL A 41 2.31 -9.44 7.96
CA VAL A 41 3.72 -9.57 8.33
C VAL A 41 3.97 -9.05 9.75
N VAL A 42 3.44 -7.88 10.09
CA VAL A 42 3.56 -7.31 11.43
C VAL A 42 2.96 -8.24 12.47
N ALA A 43 1.76 -8.74 12.22
CA ALA A 43 1.09 -9.66 13.14
C ALA A 43 1.92 -10.93 13.35
N ALA A 44 2.46 -11.50 12.27
CA ALA A 44 3.29 -12.72 12.36
C ALA A 44 4.53 -12.50 13.23
N GLU A 45 5.15 -11.31 13.15
CA GLU A 45 6.32 -10.99 13.96
C GLU A 45 5.97 -10.62 15.41
N CYS A 46 4.70 -10.34 15.69
CA CYS A 46 4.21 -9.90 17.01
C CYS A 46 3.30 -10.94 17.67
N GLY A 47 3.50 -12.22 17.38
CA GLY A 47 2.76 -13.31 18.04
C GLY A 47 1.34 -13.52 17.54
N GLY A 48 0.99 -13.00 16.36
CA GLY A 48 -0.30 -13.21 15.72
C GLY A 48 -1.33 -12.10 15.93
N THR A 49 -0.94 -10.97 16.54
CA THR A 49 -1.84 -9.84 16.78
C THR A 49 -1.22 -8.52 16.35
N LEU A 50 -2.05 -7.47 16.26
CA LEU A 50 -1.61 -6.10 15.96
C LEU A 50 -1.55 -5.22 17.21
N THR A 51 -1.70 -5.81 18.39
CA THR A 51 -1.72 -5.05 19.66
C THR A 51 -0.38 -4.40 20.00
N GLN A 52 0.71 -4.84 19.39
CA GLN A 52 2.04 -4.25 19.57
C GLN A 52 2.26 -3.00 18.71
N VAL A 53 1.35 -2.67 17.82
CA VAL A 53 1.50 -1.49 16.96
C VAL A 53 1.25 -0.23 17.79
N SER A 54 2.29 0.62 17.92
CA SER A 54 2.18 1.92 18.54
C SER A 54 1.56 2.92 17.58
N ARG A 55 2.09 2.98 16.36
CA ARG A 55 1.58 3.85 15.30
C ARG A 55 2.18 3.48 13.94
N ILE A 56 1.52 3.94 12.90
CA ILE A 56 2.06 3.90 11.54
C ILE A 56 2.85 5.20 11.34
N VAL A 57 4.14 5.06 11.03
CA VAL A 57 5.04 6.20 10.95
C VAL A 57 5.00 6.82 9.54
N ARG A 58 5.16 5.97 8.52
CA ARG A 58 5.28 6.44 7.14
C ARG A 58 4.77 5.40 6.16
N LEU A 59 4.17 5.90 5.09
CA LEU A 59 3.73 5.11 3.95
C LEU A 59 4.34 5.70 2.67
N GLY A 60 5.01 4.89 1.89
CA GLY A 60 5.45 5.25 0.55
C GLY A 60 4.66 4.44 -0.46
N VAL A 61 4.02 5.11 -1.42
CA VAL A 61 3.19 4.46 -2.43
C VAL A 61 3.77 4.76 -3.81
N PHE A 62 4.12 3.72 -4.54
CA PHE A 62 4.66 3.80 -5.90
C PHE A 62 3.62 3.26 -6.86
N VAL A 63 3.26 4.06 -7.85
CA VAL A 63 2.23 3.71 -8.84
C VAL A 63 2.89 3.59 -10.21
N ALA A 64 2.79 2.41 -10.82
CA ALA A 64 3.17 2.25 -12.21
C ALA A 64 2.12 2.97 -13.05
N CYS A 65 2.51 4.03 -13.75
CA CYS A 65 1.53 4.90 -14.38
C CYS A 65 1.99 5.41 -15.74
N ASP A 66 1.01 5.83 -16.52
CA ASP A 66 1.24 6.46 -17.82
C ASP A 66 1.86 7.84 -17.63
N ASP A 67 2.54 8.32 -18.67
CA ASP A 67 3.14 9.65 -18.65
C ASP A 67 2.06 10.71 -18.39
N GLY A 68 2.38 11.63 -17.48
CA GLY A 68 1.48 12.72 -17.15
C GLY A 68 0.40 12.39 -16.12
N PHE A 69 0.29 11.14 -15.68
CA PHE A 69 -0.64 10.80 -14.61
C PHE A 69 -0.19 11.47 -13.32
N SER A 70 -1.10 12.16 -12.65
CA SER A 70 -0.78 12.95 -11.46
C SER A 70 -1.71 12.68 -10.26
N GLU A 71 -2.51 11.61 -10.32
CA GLU A 71 -3.45 11.25 -9.25
C GLU A 71 -2.93 10.12 -8.36
N GLN A 72 -1.61 10.01 -8.20
CA GLN A 72 -1.00 9.04 -7.28
C GLN A 72 -1.53 9.17 -5.85
N PRO A 73 -1.76 10.39 -5.30
CA PRO A 73 -2.34 10.49 -3.97
C PRO A 73 -3.72 9.84 -3.86
N LYS A 74 -4.51 9.89 -4.91
CA LYS A 74 -5.84 9.26 -4.93
C LYS A 74 -5.72 7.73 -4.85
N VAL A 75 -4.75 7.16 -5.55
CA VAL A 75 -4.44 5.73 -5.45
C VAL A 75 -3.99 5.38 -4.04
N ALA A 76 -3.09 6.18 -3.47
CA ALA A 76 -2.56 5.97 -2.13
C ALA A 76 -3.64 6.01 -1.04
N ASN A 77 -4.74 6.72 -1.27
CA ASN A 77 -5.85 6.76 -0.32
C ASN A 77 -6.42 5.37 -0.03
N GLY A 78 -6.33 4.43 -0.97
CA GLY A 78 -6.74 3.05 -0.73
C GLY A 78 -5.99 2.41 0.43
N ALA A 79 -4.72 2.72 0.59
CA ALA A 79 -3.91 2.26 1.70
C ALA A 79 -4.13 3.10 2.96
N SER A 80 -4.07 4.42 2.82
CA SER A 80 -4.16 5.35 3.95
C SER A 80 -5.49 5.26 4.68
N ASP A 81 -6.59 5.18 3.94
CA ASP A 81 -7.92 5.11 4.54
C ASP A 81 -8.08 3.83 5.36
N LEU A 82 -7.56 2.71 4.88
CA LEU A 82 -7.62 1.45 5.62
C LEU A 82 -6.85 1.55 6.94
N LEU A 83 -5.66 2.11 6.93
CA LEU A 83 -4.85 2.28 8.15
C LEU A 83 -5.56 3.14 9.18
N GLN A 84 -6.23 4.20 8.75
CA GLN A 84 -6.99 5.06 9.66
C GLN A 84 -8.24 4.36 10.18
N GLN A 85 -8.90 3.53 9.37
CA GLN A 85 -10.04 2.73 9.81
C GLN A 85 -9.65 1.72 10.89
N ILE A 86 -8.48 1.11 10.76
CA ILE A 86 -8.01 0.08 11.69
C ILE A 86 -7.47 0.69 12.99
N PHE A 87 -6.65 1.74 12.88
CA PHE A 87 -5.86 2.26 14.01
C PHE A 87 -6.32 3.63 14.51
N GLY A 88 -7.26 4.29 13.84
CA GLY A 88 -7.66 5.64 14.21
C GLY A 88 -6.50 6.62 14.13
N GLU A 89 -6.27 7.40 15.18
CA GLU A 89 -5.18 8.38 15.23
C GLU A 89 -3.79 7.73 15.06
N ALA A 90 -3.59 6.54 15.60
CA ALA A 90 -2.33 5.80 15.45
C ALA A 90 -2.08 5.37 14.00
N GLY A 91 -3.11 5.35 13.16
CA GLY A 91 -2.99 5.06 11.73
C GLY A 91 -2.63 6.27 10.88
N ARG A 92 -2.61 7.47 11.42
CA ARG A 92 -2.18 8.67 10.70
C ARG A 92 -0.66 8.62 10.53
N HIS A 93 -0.21 8.96 9.32
CA HIS A 93 1.18 8.73 8.93
C HIS A 93 1.66 9.82 7.96
N ALA A 94 2.98 9.97 7.88
CA ALA A 94 3.61 10.72 6.80
C ALA A 94 3.52 9.89 5.52
N ARG A 95 3.35 10.53 4.37
CA ARG A 95 3.12 9.81 3.12
C ARG A 95 3.81 10.48 1.94
N ALA A 96 4.38 9.65 1.07
CA ALA A 96 4.75 10.04 -0.29
C ALA A 96 3.99 9.14 -1.26
N ALA A 97 3.50 9.72 -2.35
CA ALA A 97 2.83 8.98 -3.42
C ALA A 97 3.41 9.47 -4.75
N ILE A 98 4.15 8.61 -5.42
CA ILE A 98 4.85 8.97 -6.66
C ILE A 98 4.58 7.96 -7.76
N GLY A 99 4.81 8.40 -9.00
CA GLY A 99 4.69 7.56 -10.17
C GLY A 99 6.03 6.98 -10.61
N THR A 100 5.96 5.86 -11.28
CA THR A 100 7.10 5.22 -11.94
C THR A 100 6.62 4.62 -13.27
N ASN A 101 7.55 4.38 -14.18
CA ASN A 101 7.19 3.80 -15.47
C ASN A 101 7.03 2.28 -15.42
N ALA A 102 7.52 1.61 -14.40
CA ALA A 102 7.40 0.16 -14.23
C ALA A 102 7.66 -0.23 -12.78
N LEU A 103 7.06 -1.33 -12.36
CA LEU A 103 7.31 -1.96 -11.07
C LEU A 103 7.62 -3.45 -11.28
N PRO A 104 8.29 -4.10 -10.32
CA PRO A 104 8.56 -5.53 -10.41
C PRO A 104 7.29 -6.33 -10.67
N LEU A 105 7.41 -7.38 -11.50
CA LEU A 105 6.31 -8.28 -11.87
C LEU A 105 5.15 -7.57 -12.55
N ASN A 106 5.40 -6.38 -13.11
CA ASN A 106 4.37 -5.54 -13.73
C ASN A 106 3.25 -5.15 -12.76
N ALA A 107 3.55 -5.10 -11.45
CA ALA A 107 2.58 -4.66 -10.46
C ALA A 107 2.14 -3.21 -10.75
N CYS A 108 0.88 -2.90 -10.47
CA CYS A 108 0.39 -1.54 -10.67
C CYS A 108 0.74 -0.60 -9.51
N VAL A 109 0.92 -1.17 -8.32
CA VAL A 109 1.21 -0.42 -7.09
C VAL A 109 2.19 -1.22 -6.24
N GLU A 110 3.07 -0.51 -5.56
CA GLU A 110 3.98 -1.05 -4.56
C GLU A 110 3.95 -0.11 -3.36
N VAL A 111 3.92 -0.68 -2.16
CA VAL A 111 3.83 0.11 -0.92
C VAL A 111 4.98 -0.25 -0.01
N GLU A 112 5.64 0.76 0.53
CA GLU A 112 6.55 0.58 1.67
C GLU A 112 5.90 1.17 2.92
N MET A 113 6.03 0.48 4.03
CA MET A 113 5.37 0.85 5.27
C MET A 113 6.34 0.76 6.44
N MET A 114 6.38 1.82 7.24
CA MET A 114 7.17 1.87 8.46
C MET A 114 6.23 1.94 9.65
N VAL A 115 6.37 0.98 10.55
CA VAL A 115 5.51 0.81 11.73
C VAL A 115 6.37 0.89 12.98
N GLU A 116 5.88 1.63 13.98
CA GLU A 116 6.52 1.68 15.29
C GLU A 116 5.82 0.69 16.21
N LEU A 117 6.61 -0.16 16.85
CA LEU A 117 6.11 -1.13 17.83
C LEU A 117 6.31 -0.63 19.25
N LEU A 118 5.48 -1.12 20.16
CA LEU A 118 5.61 -0.82 21.60
C LEU A 118 6.88 -1.39 22.19
#